data_52a4ff6393e2dcee8aec2333df71fef6
#
_entry.id   52a4ff6393e2dcee8aec2333df71fef6
#
_cell.length_a   1.000
_cell.length_b   1.000
_cell.length_c   1.000
_cell.angle_alpha   90.00
_cell.angle_beta   90.00
_cell.angle_gamma   90.00
#
_symmetry.space_group_name_H-M   'P 1'
#
loop_
_entity.id
_entity.type
_entity.pdbx_description
1 polymer ?
#
loop_
_entity_poly.entity_id
_entity_poly.type
_entity_poly.pdbx_seq_one_letter_code
_entity_poly.pdbx_strand_id
1 'polypeptide(L)'
;MSELSVRELPLFPLPEVVLFPQEYLPLHIFETRYRVMLQSVLKSDSRFGVVRWDPIAKKMADVGCCAEIIKHQTSQDGRSNIVTIGQQRFRILEIISETPFINAQVSWVDDEQISDQTLSLIHISEPTR
;
A
#
# COMPACT_ATOMS: atom_id res chain seq x y z
N MET A 1 4.01 -21.01 -12.46
CA MET A 1 4.04 -20.64 -12.30
C MET A 1 3.82 -19.90 -12.32
N SER A 2 3.74 -19.54 -12.58
CA SER A 2 3.69 -18.78 -12.59
C SER A 2 3.61 -18.26 -12.22
N GLU A 3 3.51 -18.28 -11.97
CA GLU A 3 3.51 -17.76 -11.52
C GLU A 3 3.60 -16.64 -11.14
N LEU A 4 3.88 -15.95 -11.65
CA LEU A 4 4.08 -14.64 -11.23
C LEU A 4 2.79 -13.97 -11.16
N SER A 5 2.37 -13.51 -10.02
CA SER A 5 1.19 -12.72 -9.86
C SER A 5 1.63 -11.27 -9.91
N VAL A 6 1.50 -10.68 -11.06
CA VAL A 6 1.97 -9.32 -11.30
C VAL A 6 0.78 -8.47 -11.68
N ARG A 7 0.70 -7.25 -11.17
CA ARG A 7 -0.35 -6.34 -11.59
C ARG A 7 0.14 -4.91 -11.45
N GLU A 8 -0.61 -3.99 -12.07
CA GLU A 8 -0.36 -2.58 -11.92
C GLU A 8 -1.16 -2.09 -10.74
N LEU A 9 -0.58 -1.29 -9.88
CA LEU A 9 -1.22 -0.86 -8.66
C LEU A 9 -0.89 0.59 -8.38
N PRO A 10 -1.89 1.45 -8.06
CA PRO A 10 -1.58 2.79 -7.61
C PRO A 10 -0.93 2.73 -6.24
N LEU A 11 0.01 3.62 -5.98
CA LEU A 11 0.73 3.62 -4.72
C LEU A 11 0.47 4.90 -3.93
N PHE A 12 0.38 4.75 -2.63
CA PHE A 12 0.21 5.85 -1.69
C PHE A 12 1.37 5.81 -0.71
N PRO A 13 2.42 6.61 -0.94
CA PRO A 13 3.54 6.63 -0.01
C PRO A 13 3.15 7.40 1.25
N LEU A 14 3.43 6.82 2.39
CA LEU A 14 3.10 7.44 3.67
C LEU A 14 4.31 7.39 4.58
N PRO A 15 4.68 8.51 5.20
CA PRO A 15 5.80 8.49 6.15
C PRO A 15 5.34 7.79 7.42
N GLU A 16 6.23 7.05 8.01
CA GLU A 16 6.01 6.46 9.32
C GLU A 16 4.78 5.55 9.44
N VAL A 17 4.26 5.08 8.34
CA VAL A 17 3.12 4.17 8.39
C VAL A 17 3.52 2.86 7.73
N VAL A 18 3.29 1.78 8.43
CA VAL A 18 3.51 0.44 7.90
C VAL A 18 2.21 -0.32 8.07
N LEU A 19 1.68 -0.83 6.98
CA LEU A 19 0.44 -1.58 7.00
C LEU A 19 0.73 -3.06 6.87
N PHE A 20 0.07 -3.86 7.71
CA PHE A 20 0.21 -5.29 7.65
C PHE A 20 -1.09 -5.94 7.20
N PRO A 21 -1.04 -7.16 6.64
CA PRO A 21 -2.27 -7.85 6.26
C PRO A 21 -3.23 -7.97 7.43
N GLN A 22 -4.51 -7.79 7.15
CA GLN A 22 -5.59 -7.87 8.13
C GLN A 22 -5.64 -6.69 9.09
N GLU A 23 -4.78 -5.71 8.92
CA GLU A 23 -4.76 -4.55 9.79
C GLU A 23 -5.60 -3.44 9.18
N TYR A 24 -6.32 -2.69 10.00
CA TYR A 24 -7.11 -1.58 9.52
C TYR A 24 -6.27 -0.31 9.52
N LEU A 25 -6.49 0.52 8.50
CA LEU A 25 -5.78 1.79 8.39
C LEU A 25 -6.75 2.86 7.94
N PRO A 26 -7.16 3.75 8.83
CA PRO A 26 -7.97 4.90 8.41
C PRO A 26 -7.08 5.98 7.83
N LEU A 27 -7.56 6.63 6.79
CA LEU A 27 -6.79 7.66 6.10
C LEU A 27 -7.70 8.83 5.78
N HIS A 28 -7.11 10.01 5.80
CA HIS A 28 -7.79 11.22 5.41
C HIS A 28 -7.16 11.70 4.10
N ILE A 29 -7.94 11.73 3.04
CA ILE A 29 -7.45 12.04 1.71
C ILE A 29 -7.82 13.47 1.39
N PHE A 30 -6.81 14.34 1.27
CA PHE A 30 -7.07 15.75 1.00
C PHE A 30 -6.24 16.30 -0.15
N GLU A 31 -5.10 15.70 -0.46
CA GLU A 31 -4.28 16.23 -1.56
C GLU A 31 -4.89 15.85 -2.90
N THR A 32 -4.80 16.76 -3.84
CA THR A 32 -5.44 16.58 -5.14
C THR A 32 -5.04 15.29 -5.82
N ARG A 33 -3.74 14.97 -5.81
CA ARG A 33 -3.30 13.74 -6.50
C ARG A 33 -3.93 12.50 -5.89
N TYR A 34 -4.12 12.47 -4.59
CA TYR A 34 -4.68 11.29 -3.96
C TYR A 34 -6.20 11.27 -4.02
N ARG A 35 -6.80 12.46 -4.17
CA ARG A 35 -8.23 12.51 -4.46
C ARG A 35 -8.52 11.91 -5.83
N VAL A 36 -7.64 12.20 -6.81
CA VAL A 36 -7.77 11.63 -8.15
C VAL A 36 -7.54 10.13 -8.08
N MET A 37 -6.51 9.70 -7.35
CA MET A 37 -6.24 8.28 -7.17
C MET A 37 -7.44 7.57 -6.56
N LEU A 38 -8.03 8.16 -5.52
CA LEU A 38 -9.15 7.55 -4.84
C LEU A 38 -10.33 7.34 -5.79
N GLN A 39 -10.64 8.34 -6.61
CA GLN A 39 -11.73 8.18 -7.55
C GLN A 39 -11.46 7.07 -8.55
N SER A 40 -10.23 6.98 -9.01
CA SER A 40 -9.85 5.95 -9.96
C SER A 40 -9.96 4.56 -9.31
N VAL A 41 -9.49 4.45 -8.07
CA VAL A 41 -9.50 3.19 -7.36
C VAL A 41 -10.91 2.73 -7.05
N LEU A 42 -11.78 3.66 -6.65
CA LEU A 42 -13.16 3.31 -6.32
C LEU A 42 -13.94 2.83 -7.54
N LYS A 43 -13.51 3.21 -8.72
CA LYS A 43 -14.16 2.75 -9.94
C LYS A 43 -13.64 1.39 -10.39
N SER A 44 -12.62 0.87 -9.77
CA SER A 44 -12.08 -0.43 -10.12
C SER A 44 -12.30 -1.38 -8.94
N ASP A 45 -11.27 -1.90 -8.34
CA ASP A 45 -11.42 -2.90 -7.28
C ASP A 45 -11.20 -2.35 -5.88
N SER A 46 -11.14 -1.04 -5.73
CA SER A 46 -10.99 -0.38 -4.44
C SER A 46 -9.69 -0.75 -3.73
N ARG A 47 -8.65 -1.04 -4.49
CA ARG A 47 -7.36 -1.44 -3.91
C ARG A 47 -6.24 -0.56 -4.39
N PHE A 48 -5.33 -0.24 -3.50
CA PHE A 48 -4.13 0.51 -3.83
C PHE A 48 -3.03 0.05 -2.88
N GLY A 49 -1.80 0.45 -3.14
CA GLY A 49 -0.68 0.01 -2.32
C GLY A 49 -0.24 1.08 -1.34
N VAL A 50 -0.08 0.71 -0.08
CA VAL A 50 0.48 1.58 0.94
C VAL A 50 1.94 1.23 1.06
N VAL A 51 2.81 2.24 0.89
CA VAL A 51 4.25 2.04 0.90
C VAL A 51 4.85 3.03 1.87
N ARG A 52 5.82 2.59 2.66
CA ARG A 52 6.44 3.49 3.59
C ARG A 52 7.37 4.46 2.85
N TRP A 53 7.24 5.73 3.15
CA TRP A 53 8.09 6.77 2.59
C TRP A 53 9.11 7.17 3.64
N ASP A 54 10.39 7.17 3.25
CA ASP A 54 11.46 7.59 4.13
C ASP A 54 11.80 9.04 3.79
N PRO A 55 11.43 10.00 4.62
CA PRO A 55 11.66 11.41 4.29
C PRO A 55 13.15 11.80 4.35
N ILE A 56 13.96 11.06 5.05
CA ILE A 56 15.36 11.37 5.11
C ILE A 56 16.08 10.88 3.87
N ALA A 57 15.85 9.62 3.50
CA ALA A 57 16.43 9.06 2.30
C ALA A 57 15.67 9.51 1.05
N LYS A 58 14.48 10.06 1.22
CA LYS A 58 13.63 10.55 0.14
C LYS A 58 13.34 9.45 -0.88
N LYS A 59 12.93 8.30 -0.37
CA LYS A 59 12.56 7.20 -1.25
C LYS A 59 11.56 6.29 -0.59
N MET A 60 10.90 5.50 -1.41
CA MET A 60 9.92 4.54 -0.94
C MET A 60 10.60 3.22 -0.61
N ALA A 61 9.98 2.47 0.29
CA ALA A 61 10.41 1.11 0.54
C ALA A 61 10.13 0.25 -0.71
N ASP A 62 10.84 -0.86 -0.82
CA ASP A 62 10.64 -1.77 -1.95
C ASP A 62 9.42 -2.64 -1.80
N VAL A 63 8.95 -2.81 -0.58
CA VAL A 63 7.82 -3.69 -0.29
C VAL A 63 6.74 -2.89 0.40
N GLY A 64 5.52 -3.09 0.01
CA GLY A 64 4.37 -2.44 0.63
C GLY A 64 3.26 -3.44 0.88
N CYS A 65 2.10 -2.93 1.23
CA CYS A 65 0.95 -3.77 1.50
C CYS A 65 -0.25 -3.23 0.73
N CYS A 66 -0.95 -4.11 0.06
CA CYS A 66 -2.16 -3.75 -0.65
C CYS A 66 -3.23 -3.40 0.38
N ALA A 67 -3.94 -2.32 0.14
CA ALA A 67 -5.01 -1.87 1.02
C ALA A 67 -6.30 -1.87 0.24
N GLU A 68 -7.33 -2.45 0.82
CA GLU A 68 -8.65 -2.43 0.20
C GLU A 68 -9.54 -1.47 0.96
N ILE A 69 -10.21 -0.57 0.24
CA ILE A 69 -11.10 0.39 0.86
C ILE A 69 -12.38 -0.31 1.23
N ILE A 70 -12.69 -0.34 2.52
CA ILE A 70 -13.92 -0.98 3.00
C ILE A 70 -14.96 0.05 3.41
N LYS A 71 -14.59 1.31 3.52
CA LYS A 71 -15.54 2.35 3.90
C LYS A 71 -14.99 3.69 3.42
N HIS A 72 -15.85 4.53 2.87
CA HIS A 72 -15.41 5.85 2.48
C HIS A 72 -16.53 6.85 2.64
N GLN A 73 -16.17 8.08 2.92
CA GLN A 73 -17.12 9.17 3.06
C GLN A 73 -16.45 10.42 2.53
N THR A 74 -17.08 11.05 1.54
CA THR A 74 -16.53 12.24 0.91
C THR A 74 -17.35 13.45 1.36
N SER A 75 -16.65 14.49 1.77
CA SER A 75 -17.33 15.71 2.19
C SER A 75 -17.52 16.64 0.99
N GLN A 76 -18.23 17.73 1.22
CA GLN A 76 -18.58 18.61 0.12
C GLN A 76 -17.38 19.27 -0.52
N ASP A 77 -16.31 19.46 0.23
CA ASP A 77 -15.12 20.11 -0.31
C ASP A 77 -14.21 19.11 -1.03
N GLY A 78 -14.63 17.87 -1.18
CA GLY A 78 -13.86 16.89 -1.94
C GLY A 78 -12.88 16.08 -1.13
N ARG A 79 -12.74 16.36 0.16
CA ARG A 79 -11.89 15.54 1.01
C ARG A 79 -12.63 14.26 1.37
N SER A 80 -11.89 13.22 1.63
CA SER A 80 -12.50 11.93 1.95
C SER A 80 -11.85 11.32 3.16
N ASN A 81 -12.66 10.68 3.97
CA ASN A 81 -12.16 9.80 5.01
C ASN A 81 -12.42 8.38 4.56
N ILE A 82 -11.40 7.56 4.59
CA ILE A 82 -11.57 6.17 4.17
C ILE A 82 -11.02 5.26 5.26
N VAL A 83 -11.53 4.05 5.29
CA VAL A 83 -10.97 3.01 6.14
C VAL A 83 -10.55 1.89 5.21
N THR A 84 -9.33 1.43 5.37
CA THR A 84 -8.80 0.35 4.55
C THR A 84 -8.43 -0.82 5.43
N ILE A 85 -8.32 -1.98 4.80
CA ILE A 85 -7.82 -3.16 5.49
C ILE A 85 -6.66 -3.70 4.66
N GLY A 86 -5.58 -4.07 5.32
CA GLY A 86 -4.42 -4.62 4.65
C GLY A 86 -4.73 -5.98 4.05
N GLN A 87 -4.28 -6.17 2.83
CA GLN A 87 -4.46 -7.41 2.10
C GLN A 87 -3.08 -8.05 1.96
N GLN A 88 -2.68 -8.41 0.78
CA GLN A 88 -1.43 -9.09 0.55
C GLN A 88 -0.29 -8.10 0.41
N ARG A 89 0.89 -8.48 0.82
CA ARG A 89 2.07 -7.66 0.63
C ARG A 89 2.57 -7.81 -0.80
N PHE A 90 3.31 -6.81 -1.25
CA PHE A 90 3.82 -6.82 -2.61
C PHE A 90 5.21 -6.22 -2.66
N ARG A 91 5.93 -6.56 -3.74
CA ARG A 91 7.22 -5.96 -4.02
C ARG A 91 7.09 -5.10 -5.26
N ILE A 92 7.64 -3.90 -5.23
CA ILE A 92 7.59 -3.01 -6.37
C ILE A 92 8.62 -3.49 -7.39
N LEU A 93 8.17 -3.73 -8.61
CA LEU A 93 9.06 -4.13 -9.68
C LEU A 93 9.51 -2.93 -10.50
N GLU A 94 8.59 -2.02 -10.77
CA GLU A 94 8.89 -0.91 -11.63
C GLU A 94 7.88 0.20 -11.43
N ILE A 95 8.31 1.44 -11.42
CA ILE A 95 7.40 2.58 -11.40
C ILE A 95 7.02 2.87 -12.83
N ILE A 96 5.73 2.79 -13.14
CA ILE A 96 5.25 2.99 -14.50
C ILE A 96 5.00 4.46 -14.77
N SER A 97 4.42 5.18 -13.83
CA SER A 97 4.18 6.60 -13.99
C SER A 97 4.09 7.24 -12.62
N GLU A 98 4.29 8.55 -12.58
CA GLU A 98 4.25 9.25 -11.31
C GLU A 98 3.18 10.32 -11.27
N THR A 99 2.54 10.60 -12.38
CA THR A 99 1.48 11.60 -12.42
C THR A 99 0.25 11.02 -13.09
N PRO A 100 -0.92 11.40 -12.65
CA PRO A 100 -1.22 12.30 -11.54
C PRO A 100 -0.92 11.70 -10.18
N PHE A 101 -0.72 10.39 -10.10
CA PHE A 101 -0.31 9.70 -8.90
C PHE A 101 0.59 8.54 -9.33
N ILE A 102 1.27 7.94 -8.38
CA ILE A 102 2.23 6.89 -8.71
C ILE A 102 1.50 5.61 -9.07
N ASN A 103 1.86 5.03 -10.21
CA ASN A 103 1.44 3.69 -10.59
C ASN A 103 2.67 2.83 -10.74
N ALA A 104 2.61 1.63 -10.28
CA ALA A 104 3.76 0.73 -10.33
C ALA A 104 3.32 -0.66 -10.71
N GLN A 105 4.23 -1.40 -11.31
CA GLN A 105 4.03 -2.82 -11.51
C GLN A 105 4.57 -3.52 -10.28
N VAL A 106 3.75 -4.35 -9.66
CA VAL A 106 4.11 -5.01 -8.42
C VAL A 106 3.92 -6.51 -8.56
N SER A 107 4.65 -7.24 -7.73
CA SER A 107 4.53 -8.68 -7.65
C SER A 107 4.07 -9.02 -6.25
N TRP A 108 3.07 -9.90 -6.14
CA TRP A 108 2.59 -10.31 -4.83
C TRP A 108 3.64 -11.15 -4.14
N VAL A 109 3.81 -10.92 -2.85
CA VAL A 109 4.78 -11.67 -2.07
C VAL A 109 4.03 -12.72 -1.28
N ASP A 110 4.54 -13.94 -1.35
CA ASP A 110 3.94 -15.05 -0.65
C ASP A 110 4.15 -14.85 0.84
N ASP A 111 3.06 -14.88 1.59
CA ASP A 111 3.15 -14.71 3.03
C ASP A 111 4.05 -15.76 3.63
N GLU A 112 4.06 -16.94 3.07
CA GLU A 112 4.88 -17.98 3.58
C GLU A 112 6.35 -17.66 3.42
N GLN A 113 6.73 -17.06 2.28
CA GLN A 113 8.10 -16.65 2.08
C GLN A 113 8.47 -15.54 3.04
N ILE A 114 7.57 -14.61 3.23
CA ILE A 114 7.83 -13.54 4.16
C ILE A 114 7.96 -14.08 5.55
N SER A 115 7.12 -15.01 5.90
CA SER A 115 7.16 -15.59 7.23
C SER A 115 8.49 -16.26 7.50
N ASP A 116 9.01 -16.98 6.54
CA ASP A 116 10.28 -17.64 6.73
C ASP A 116 11.37 -16.63 6.98
N GLN A 117 11.43 -15.61 6.16
CA GLN A 117 12.44 -14.59 6.35
C GLN A 117 12.21 -13.83 7.62
N THR A 118 10.97 -13.58 7.91
CA THR A 118 10.63 -12.81 9.09
C THR A 118 10.92 -13.60 10.34
N LEU A 119 10.72 -14.89 10.31
CA LEU A 119 11.02 -15.67 11.46
C LEU A 119 12.49 -15.57 11.83
N SER A 120 13.35 -15.55 10.85
CA SER A 120 14.74 -15.37 11.15
C SER A 120 14.98 -14.05 11.84
N LEU A 121 14.31 -13.02 11.39
CA LEU A 121 14.50 -11.72 12.00
C LEU A 121 13.75 -11.60 13.28
N ILE A 122 12.60 -12.15 13.36
CA ILE A 122 11.79 -12.03 14.52
C ILE A 122 12.37 -12.68 15.70
N HIS A 123 13.00 -13.78 15.52
CA HIS A 123 13.65 -14.37 16.64
C HIS A 123 14.60 -13.41 17.27
N ILE A 124 15.04 -12.44 16.52
CA ILE A 124 15.90 -11.46 17.05
C ILE A 124 15.14 -10.34 17.67
N SER A 125 14.16 -9.83 16.98
CA SER A 125 13.51 -8.64 17.47
C SER A 125 12.20 -8.88 18.09
N GLU A 126 11.64 -10.00 17.86
CA GLU A 126 10.36 -10.19 18.23
C GLU A 126 9.98 -10.05 19.55
N PRO A 127 10.74 -10.41 20.32
CA PRO A 127 10.34 -10.34 21.66
C PRO A 127 9.72 -9.08 21.95
N THR A 128 9.85 -8.26 21.13
CA THR A 128 9.34 -7.10 21.47
C THR A 128 7.99 -7.03 21.25
N ARG A 129 7.42 -7.54 21.07
CA ARG A 129 6.21 -7.23 20.91
C ARG A 129 5.63 -7.10 21.88
#